data_b4010b76a16e3e81addd0835adb8d0b9
#
_entry.id   b4010b76a16e3e81addd0835adb8d0b9
#
_cell.length_a   1.000
_cell.length_b   1.000
_cell.length_c   1.000
_cell.angle_alpha   90.00
_cell.angle_beta   90.00
_cell.angle_gamma   90.00
#
_symmetry.space_group_name_H-M   'P 1'
#
loop_
_entity.id
_entity.type
_entity.pdbx_description
1 polymer ?
#
loop_
_entity_poly.entity_id
_entity_poly.type
_entity_poly.pdbx_seq_one_letter_code
_entity_poly.pdbx_strand_id
1 'polypeptide(L)'
;MKKLTIVAVAFAAIVFAACGGKKSANNVEDADSLKSFEQQQIEASIKMHMDSIASEISKMKQPSFVQEDNGGLSLTKEEKQVKPDYLLPANVAEEAATLAEKYRILSALGVDKRIAKLYDMPTDEYEKAIAKLIADINDPSFKTLENQSNVFETTANLYEQMEKNGRINYFWQLASAALVEELYIANKNADKFLSVFDDEAASNITFRVILVIDAINRLSEYDPDIKPIADAIAPLEVLNATTVAELKKQLNEAKEGIDAARAALVK
;
A
#
# COMPACT_ATOMS: atom_id res chain seq x y z
N MET A 1 -1.00 -30.25 13.86
CA MET A 1 0.03 -30.12 12.80
C MET A 1 -0.66 -30.32 11.46
N LYS A 2 -1.12 -29.23 10.82
CA LYS A 2 -1.66 -29.27 9.46
C LYS A 2 -0.52 -28.87 8.51
N LYS A 3 -0.17 -29.80 7.62
CA LYS A 3 0.90 -29.65 6.64
C LYS A 3 0.48 -28.60 5.61
N LEU A 4 1.25 -27.52 5.53
CA LEU A 4 1.17 -26.58 4.43
C LEU A 4 1.65 -27.30 3.17
N THR A 5 0.76 -27.51 2.22
CA THR A 5 1.10 -28.08 0.92
C THR A 5 1.54 -26.92 0.03
N ILE A 6 2.84 -26.76 -0.14
CA ILE A 6 3.42 -25.84 -1.14
C ILE A 6 3.06 -26.38 -2.51
N VAL A 7 2.17 -25.72 -3.22
CA VAL A 7 1.90 -25.99 -4.64
C VAL A 7 3.04 -25.37 -5.45
N ALA A 8 4.03 -26.19 -5.78
CA ALA A 8 5.04 -25.83 -6.76
C ALA A 8 4.36 -25.85 -8.15
N VAL A 9 4.15 -24.67 -8.72
CA VAL A 9 3.74 -24.56 -10.13
C VAL A 9 4.97 -24.85 -10.98
N ALA A 10 5.02 -26.05 -11.54
CA ALA A 10 6.06 -26.45 -12.48
C ALA A 10 5.86 -25.68 -13.80
N PHE A 11 6.81 -24.83 -14.16
CA PHE A 11 6.90 -24.27 -15.50
C PHE A 11 7.24 -25.38 -16.48
N ALA A 12 6.30 -25.78 -17.30
CA ALA A 12 6.56 -26.61 -18.46
C ALA A 12 7.23 -25.76 -19.55
N ALA A 13 8.54 -25.87 -19.67
CA ALA A 13 9.28 -25.33 -20.81
C ALA A 13 8.87 -26.07 -22.07
N ILE A 14 8.06 -25.45 -22.90
CA ILE A 14 7.77 -25.96 -24.25
C ILE A 14 8.95 -25.57 -25.14
N VAL A 15 9.87 -26.52 -25.36
CA VAL A 15 10.94 -26.38 -26.35
C VAL A 15 10.33 -26.69 -27.74
N PHE A 16 10.07 -25.65 -28.53
CA PHE A 16 9.79 -25.82 -29.93
C PHE A 16 11.11 -26.02 -30.68
N ALA A 17 11.34 -27.26 -31.10
CA ALA A 17 12.40 -27.58 -32.06
C ALA A 17 12.00 -27.02 -33.44
N ALA A 18 12.64 -25.95 -33.88
CA ALA A 18 12.51 -25.42 -35.22
C ALA A 18 13.39 -26.24 -36.17
N CYS A 19 12.77 -27.07 -37.01
CA CYS A 19 13.42 -27.65 -38.21
C CYS A 19 13.60 -26.57 -39.27
N GLY A 20 14.79 -26.56 -39.87
CA GLY A 20 15.26 -25.55 -40.78
C GLY A 20 14.50 -25.45 -42.13
N GLY A 21 14.52 -24.24 -42.68
CA GLY A 21 14.09 -23.89 -44.04
C GLY A 21 14.53 -22.47 -44.42
N LYS A 22 15.28 -22.39 -45.51
CA LYS A 22 15.96 -21.25 -46.13
C LYS A 22 15.30 -19.88 -46.13
N LYS A 23 16.14 -18.88 -45.86
CA LYS A 23 16.22 -17.49 -46.39
C LYS A 23 14.95 -16.83 -46.95
N SER A 24 14.47 -15.77 -46.27
CA SER A 24 14.06 -14.52 -46.90
C SER A 24 14.30 -13.36 -45.96
N ALA A 25 14.82 -12.25 -46.51
CA ALA A 25 15.05 -11.01 -45.80
C ALA A 25 13.72 -10.31 -45.56
N ASN A 26 13.56 -9.76 -44.36
CA ASN A 26 12.57 -8.85 -43.80
C ASN A 26 11.81 -9.45 -42.60
N ASN A 27 12.38 -9.38 -41.41
CA ASN A 27 11.62 -9.62 -40.18
C ASN A 27 12.19 -8.73 -39.04
N VAL A 28 12.01 -7.41 -39.19
CA VAL A 28 12.16 -6.47 -38.06
C VAL A 28 10.84 -6.43 -37.26
N GLU A 29 9.71 -6.72 -37.94
CA GLU A 29 8.37 -6.72 -37.32
C GLU A 29 8.13 -7.90 -36.33
N ASP A 30 8.73 -9.08 -36.58
CA ASP A 30 8.51 -10.25 -35.73
C ASP A 30 9.19 -10.19 -34.37
N ALA A 31 10.32 -9.48 -34.26
CA ALA A 31 11.03 -9.35 -32.97
C ALA A 31 10.29 -8.41 -32.01
N ASP A 32 9.66 -7.34 -32.52
CA ASP A 32 8.87 -6.41 -31.70
C ASP A 32 7.51 -7.03 -31.33
N SER A 33 6.92 -7.84 -32.20
CA SER A 33 5.67 -8.55 -31.86
C SER A 33 5.88 -9.65 -30.83
N LEU A 34 7.00 -10.37 -30.89
CA LEU A 34 7.36 -11.38 -29.87
C LEU A 34 7.68 -10.74 -28.52
N LYS A 35 8.43 -9.62 -28.51
CA LYS A 35 8.66 -8.85 -27.29
C LYS A 35 7.38 -8.32 -26.69
N SER A 36 6.45 -7.81 -27.51
CA SER A 36 5.15 -7.33 -27.03
C SER A 36 4.30 -8.46 -26.45
N PHE A 37 4.38 -9.68 -27.00
CA PHE A 37 3.68 -10.85 -26.49
C PHE A 37 4.27 -11.33 -25.15
N GLU A 38 5.59 -11.45 -25.05
CA GLU A 38 6.25 -11.78 -23.78
C GLU A 38 5.95 -10.73 -22.71
N GLN A 39 5.98 -9.44 -23.04
CA GLN A 39 5.64 -8.37 -22.14
C GLN A 39 4.19 -8.46 -21.68
N GLN A 40 3.24 -8.73 -22.56
CA GLN A 40 1.83 -8.95 -22.21
C GLN A 40 1.63 -10.16 -21.29
N GLN A 41 2.37 -11.26 -21.50
CA GLN A 41 2.32 -12.44 -20.62
C GLN A 41 2.84 -12.11 -19.21
N ILE A 42 3.90 -11.35 -19.13
CA ILE A 42 4.50 -10.90 -17.88
C ILE A 42 3.51 -9.99 -17.14
N GLU A 43 2.98 -8.98 -17.81
CA GLU A 43 1.97 -8.06 -17.26
C GLU A 43 0.73 -8.81 -16.77
N ALA A 44 0.24 -9.79 -17.53
CA ALA A 44 -0.90 -10.62 -17.11
C ALA A 44 -0.59 -11.49 -15.88
N SER A 45 0.63 -12.01 -15.78
CA SER A 45 1.08 -12.78 -14.60
C SER A 45 1.15 -11.91 -13.36
N ILE A 46 1.71 -10.69 -13.48
CA ILE A 46 1.78 -9.72 -12.38
C ILE A 46 0.38 -9.34 -11.95
N LYS A 47 -0.48 -8.97 -12.91
CA LYS A 47 -1.86 -8.61 -12.63
C LYS A 47 -2.59 -9.69 -11.83
N MET A 48 -2.50 -10.94 -12.27
CA MET A 48 -3.15 -12.06 -11.59
C MET A 48 -2.63 -12.24 -10.15
N HIS A 49 -1.35 -11.98 -9.92
CA HIS A 49 -0.76 -12.01 -8.59
C HIS A 49 -1.23 -10.83 -7.73
N MET A 50 -1.27 -9.61 -8.29
CA MET A 50 -1.77 -8.42 -7.61
C MET A 50 -3.25 -8.57 -7.22
N ASP A 51 -4.08 -9.13 -8.10
CA ASP A 51 -5.48 -9.40 -7.84
C ASP A 51 -5.65 -10.38 -6.67
N SER A 52 -4.78 -11.41 -6.60
CA SER A 52 -4.77 -12.35 -5.49
C SER A 52 -4.44 -11.68 -4.15
N ILE A 53 -3.40 -10.85 -4.13
CA ILE A 53 -3.01 -10.09 -2.91
C ILE A 53 -4.12 -9.14 -2.48
N ALA A 54 -4.69 -8.36 -3.41
CA ALA A 54 -5.78 -7.44 -3.12
C ALA A 54 -7.02 -8.17 -2.58
N SER A 55 -7.33 -9.36 -3.13
CA SER A 55 -8.41 -10.22 -2.64
C SER A 55 -8.16 -10.71 -1.21
N GLU A 56 -6.93 -11.10 -0.87
CA GLU A 56 -6.62 -11.50 0.51
C GLU A 56 -6.72 -10.32 1.47
N ILE A 57 -6.17 -9.15 1.12
CA ILE A 57 -6.28 -7.94 1.95
C ILE A 57 -7.75 -7.56 2.17
N SER A 58 -8.61 -7.67 1.16
CA SER A 58 -10.02 -7.30 1.28
C SER A 58 -10.84 -8.20 2.22
N LYS A 59 -10.37 -9.44 2.45
CA LYS A 59 -11.01 -10.40 3.36
C LYS A 59 -10.64 -10.17 4.82
N MET A 60 -9.57 -9.41 5.09
CA MET A 60 -9.12 -9.17 6.44
C MET A 60 -10.06 -8.21 7.15
N LYS A 61 -10.42 -8.54 8.40
CA LYS A 61 -10.97 -7.56 9.30
C LYS A 61 -9.85 -6.59 9.67
N GLN A 62 -9.87 -5.41 9.08
CA GLN A 62 -8.84 -4.44 9.36
C GLN A 62 -9.26 -3.60 10.55
N PRO A 63 -8.55 -3.65 11.65
CA PRO A 63 -8.67 -2.61 12.65
C PRO A 63 -8.04 -1.36 12.01
N SER A 64 -8.86 -0.40 11.65
CA SER A 64 -8.33 0.96 11.49
C SER A 64 -7.95 1.44 12.87
N PHE A 65 -6.76 2.03 13.02
CA PHE A 65 -6.42 2.74 14.26
C PHE A 65 -7.43 3.86 14.60
N VAL A 66 -8.25 4.24 13.65
CA VAL A 66 -9.25 5.30 13.77
C VAL A 66 -10.51 4.90 13.01
N GLN A 67 -11.39 4.12 13.65
CA GLN A 67 -12.77 3.92 13.16
C GLN A 67 -13.74 4.76 14.00
N GLU A 68 -14.51 5.62 13.33
CA GLU A 68 -15.48 6.45 14.01
C GLU A 68 -16.70 5.66 14.52
N ASP A 69 -17.06 4.53 13.87
CA ASP A 69 -18.36 3.89 14.04
C ASP A 69 -18.40 2.52 14.73
N ASN A 70 -17.25 1.85 15.01
CA ASN A 70 -17.25 0.46 15.52
C ASN A 70 -16.30 0.20 16.68
N GLY A 71 -16.25 1.05 17.69
CA GLY A 71 -15.41 0.82 18.86
C GLY A 71 -13.93 1.06 18.60
N GLY A 72 -13.60 1.94 17.64
CA GLY A 72 -12.26 2.41 17.39
C GLY A 72 -11.66 3.18 18.57
N LEU A 73 -10.42 3.58 18.43
CA LEU A 73 -9.70 4.31 19.45
C LEU A 73 -10.41 5.61 19.84
N SER A 74 -10.67 5.78 21.12
CA SER A 74 -11.17 7.04 21.69
C SER A 74 -10.13 7.63 22.64
N LEU A 75 -10.02 8.94 22.65
CA LEU A 75 -9.13 9.68 23.54
C LEU A 75 -9.94 10.40 24.61
N THR A 76 -9.43 10.40 25.85
CA THR A 76 -9.97 11.25 26.92
C THR A 76 -9.70 12.73 26.62
N LYS A 77 -10.35 13.63 27.38
CA LYS A 77 -10.10 15.07 27.23
C LYS A 77 -8.66 15.46 27.53
N GLU A 78 -8.05 14.80 28.50
CA GLU A 78 -6.66 15.02 28.93
C GLU A 78 -5.69 14.55 27.83
N GLU A 79 -5.93 13.38 27.24
CA GLU A 79 -5.12 12.86 26.11
C GLU A 79 -5.18 13.76 24.88
N LYS A 80 -6.35 14.33 24.60
CA LYS A 80 -6.55 15.26 23.48
C LYS A 80 -5.82 16.61 23.67
N GLN A 81 -5.41 16.97 24.89
CA GLN A 81 -4.65 18.18 25.13
C GLN A 81 -3.19 18.08 24.66
N VAL A 82 -2.64 16.86 24.64
CA VAL A 82 -1.28 16.60 24.13
C VAL A 82 -1.39 16.36 22.63
N LYS A 83 -1.30 17.43 21.84
CA LYS A 83 -1.41 17.33 20.39
C LYS A 83 -0.17 16.63 19.81
N PRO A 84 -0.35 15.71 18.82
CA PRO A 84 0.78 15.10 18.13
C PRO A 84 1.53 16.14 17.29
N ASP A 85 2.86 16.19 17.46
CA ASP A 85 3.79 17.04 16.72
C ASP A 85 4.49 16.30 15.56
N TYR A 86 4.12 15.03 15.37
CA TYR A 86 4.74 14.13 14.42
C TYR A 86 3.94 13.94 13.13
N LEU A 87 2.76 14.55 13.02
CA LEU A 87 1.95 14.49 11.79
C LEU A 87 2.61 15.30 10.67
N LEU A 88 2.41 14.87 9.43
CA LEU A 88 2.86 15.62 8.27
C LEU A 88 2.16 16.99 8.21
N PRO A 89 2.88 18.06 7.95
CA PRO A 89 2.24 19.33 7.67
C PRO A 89 1.53 19.25 6.30
N ALA A 90 0.33 19.84 6.19
CA ALA A 90 -0.48 19.76 4.98
C ALA A 90 0.22 20.31 3.71
N ASN A 91 1.19 21.24 3.89
CA ASN A 91 1.93 21.83 2.78
C ASN A 91 2.91 20.88 2.09
N VAL A 92 3.19 19.67 2.61
CA VAL A 92 3.98 18.65 1.86
C VAL A 92 3.30 18.29 0.52
N ALA A 93 2.00 18.52 0.39
CA ALA A 93 1.29 18.36 -0.86
C ALA A 93 1.82 19.26 -2.00
N GLU A 94 2.45 20.37 -1.66
CA GLU A 94 3.04 21.32 -2.63
C GLU A 94 4.41 20.87 -3.13
N GLU A 95 5.07 19.97 -2.40
CA GLU A 95 6.40 19.45 -2.72
C GLU A 95 6.32 18.24 -3.68
N ALA A 96 5.14 17.64 -3.85
CA ALA A 96 4.92 16.48 -4.71
C ALA A 96 5.11 16.84 -6.19
N ALA A 97 6.27 16.48 -6.77
CA ALA A 97 6.63 16.79 -8.15
C ALA A 97 6.08 15.76 -9.15
N THR A 98 6.09 14.49 -8.80
CA THR A 98 5.66 13.40 -9.67
C THR A 98 4.25 12.90 -9.33
N LEU A 99 3.63 12.21 -10.30
CA LEU A 99 2.32 11.59 -10.07
C LEU A 99 2.38 10.55 -8.94
N ALA A 100 3.45 9.78 -8.87
CA ALA A 100 3.67 8.77 -7.83
C ALA A 100 3.75 9.41 -6.43
N GLU A 101 4.52 10.49 -6.28
CA GLU A 101 4.60 11.25 -5.02
C GLU A 101 3.24 11.80 -4.60
N LYS A 102 2.46 12.32 -5.55
CA LYS A 102 1.10 12.82 -5.27
C LYS A 102 0.20 11.75 -4.69
N TYR A 103 0.23 10.52 -5.22
CA TYR A 103 -0.55 9.41 -4.68
C TYR A 103 -0.09 9.01 -3.27
N ARG A 104 1.21 8.93 -3.03
CA ARG A 104 1.76 8.59 -1.71
C ARG A 104 1.43 9.65 -0.67
N ILE A 105 1.66 10.91 -0.98
CA ILE A 105 1.36 12.03 -0.06
C ILE A 105 -0.15 12.16 0.19
N LEU A 106 -1.00 11.96 -0.84
CA LEU A 106 -2.44 11.94 -0.67
C LEU A 106 -2.87 10.92 0.39
N SER A 107 -2.30 9.73 0.34
CA SER A 107 -2.61 8.64 1.25
C SER A 107 -2.13 8.93 2.67
N ALA A 108 -0.88 9.37 2.84
CA ALA A 108 -0.30 9.73 4.14
C ALA A 108 -1.09 10.87 4.81
N LEU A 109 -1.40 11.95 4.06
CA LEU A 109 -2.24 13.05 4.59
C LEU A 109 -3.65 12.59 4.95
N GLY A 110 -4.20 11.58 4.26
CA GLY A 110 -5.48 10.99 4.61
C GLY A 110 -5.44 10.28 5.98
N VAL A 111 -4.34 9.60 6.28
CA VAL A 111 -4.09 8.98 7.59
C VAL A 111 -3.94 10.05 8.67
N ASP A 112 -3.07 11.04 8.44
CA ASP A 112 -2.82 12.12 9.38
C ASP A 112 -4.06 12.98 9.69
N LYS A 113 -4.88 13.25 8.67
CA LYS A 113 -6.17 13.94 8.87
C LYS A 113 -7.05 13.21 9.86
N ARG A 114 -7.12 11.87 9.78
CA ARG A 114 -7.92 11.06 10.73
C ARG A 114 -7.35 11.17 12.14
N ILE A 115 -6.04 11.14 12.30
CA ILE A 115 -5.40 11.33 13.60
C ILE A 115 -5.63 12.76 14.13
N ALA A 116 -5.47 13.78 13.30
CA ALA A 116 -5.76 15.15 13.67
C ALA A 116 -7.20 15.29 14.21
N LYS A 117 -8.18 14.68 13.52
CA LYS A 117 -9.57 14.65 13.96
C LYS A 117 -9.76 13.93 15.31
N LEU A 118 -9.06 12.79 15.52
CA LEU A 118 -9.09 12.06 16.80
C LEU A 118 -8.65 12.94 17.99
N TYR A 119 -7.68 13.83 17.74
CA TYR A 119 -7.14 14.76 18.73
C TYR A 119 -7.90 16.11 18.77
N ASP A 120 -9.04 16.26 18.11
CA ASP A 120 -9.78 17.52 17.97
C ASP A 120 -8.88 18.67 17.46
N MET A 121 -8.02 18.38 16.49
CA MET A 121 -7.21 19.38 15.78
C MET A 121 -7.96 19.89 14.54
N PRO A 122 -7.70 21.12 14.08
CA PRO A 122 -8.24 21.62 12.83
C PRO A 122 -7.81 20.74 11.64
N THR A 123 -8.74 20.40 10.75
CA THR A 123 -8.48 19.56 9.57
C THR A 123 -8.59 20.30 8.24
N ASP A 124 -8.95 21.58 8.26
CA ASP A 124 -9.24 22.38 7.04
C ASP A 124 -8.05 22.42 6.07
N GLU A 125 -6.81 22.49 6.59
CA GLU A 125 -5.61 22.51 5.76
C GLU A 125 -5.36 21.16 5.09
N TYR A 126 -5.56 20.05 5.81
CA TYR A 126 -5.51 18.71 5.23
C TYR A 126 -6.58 18.52 4.15
N GLU A 127 -7.80 18.99 4.39
CA GLU A 127 -8.90 18.89 3.44
C GLU A 127 -8.59 19.63 2.14
N LYS A 128 -8.03 20.84 2.24
CA LYS A 128 -7.62 21.62 1.07
C LYS A 128 -6.47 20.96 0.31
N ALA A 129 -5.45 20.46 1.04
CA ALA A 129 -4.31 19.78 0.43
C ALA A 129 -4.73 18.48 -0.28
N ILE A 130 -5.57 17.66 0.35
CA ILE A 130 -6.14 16.42 -0.21
C ILE A 130 -6.98 16.74 -1.46
N ALA A 131 -7.88 17.73 -1.39
CA ALA A 131 -8.71 18.12 -2.53
C ALA A 131 -7.84 18.62 -3.72
N LYS A 132 -6.78 19.38 -3.44
CA LYS A 132 -5.82 19.82 -4.45
C LYS A 132 -5.10 18.64 -5.09
N LEU A 133 -4.58 17.69 -4.29
CA LEU A 133 -3.90 16.50 -4.80
C LEU A 133 -4.83 15.66 -5.68
N ILE A 134 -6.07 15.43 -5.26
CA ILE A 134 -7.08 14.70 -6.05
C ILE A 134 -7.32 15.41 -7.39
N ALA A 135 -7.44 16.72 -7.39
CA ALA A 135 -7.60 17.50 -8.63
C ALA A 135 -6.36 17.43 -9.53
N ASP A 136 -5.15 17.53 -8.96
CA ASP A 136 -3.88 17.47 -9.69
C ASP A 136 -3.60 16.07 -10.26
N ILE A 137 -3.95 15.01 -9.54
CA ILE A 137 -3.85 13.61 -9.98
C ILE A 137 -4.84 13.35 -11.13
N ASN A 138 -6.03 13.95 -11.05
CA ASN A 138 -7.10 13.82 -12.03
C ASN A 138 -7.42 12.35 -12.41
N ASP A 139 -7.48 11.47 -11.39
CA ASP A 139 -7.87 10.07 -11.59
C ASP A 139 -9.38 9.91 -11.40
N PRO A 140 -10.10 9.40 -12.43
CA PRO A 140 -11.54 9.18 -12.31
C PRO A 140 -11.93 8.19 -11.21
N SER A 141 -10.99 7.33 -10.76
CA SER A 141 -11.23 6.38 -9.67
C SER A 141 -11.61 7.07 -8.36
N PHE A 142 -11.12 8.28 -8.10
CA PHE A 142 -11.46 9.02 -6.88
C PHE A 142 -12.90 9.55 -6.83
N LYS A 143 -13.56 9.70 -7.99
CA LYS A 143 -14.96 10.14 -8.03
C LYS A 143 -15.92 9.14 -7.40
N THR A 144 -15.53 7.88 -7.33
CA THR A 144 -16.33 6.80 -6.72
C THR A 144 -16.25 6.81 -5.20
N LEU A 145 -15.27 7.51 -4.61
CA LEU A 145 -15.00 7.54 -3.17
C LEU A 145 -15.86 8.56 -2.42
N GLU A 146 -16.37 9.58 -3.10
CA GLU A 146 -17.05 10.72 -2.48
C GLU A 146 -18.32 10.35 -1.72
N ASN A 147 -18.89 9.15 -1.95
CA ASN A 147 -20.18 8.71 -1.37
C ASN A 147 -20.07 7.42 -0.53
N GLN A 148 -18.87 6.96 -0.18
CA GLN A 148 -18.71 5.70 0.54
C GLN A 148 -18.31 5.90 2.00
N SER A 149 -19.13 5.34 2.91
CA SER A 149 -18.91 5.38 4.36
C SER A 149 -18.04 4.24 4.91
N ASN A 150 -17.82 3.18 4.10
CA ASN A 150 -17.06 2.00 4.50
C ASN A 150 -15.68 1.98 3.83
N VAL A 151 -14.61 2.11 4.61
CA VAL A 151 -13.21 2.15 4.13
C VAL A 151 -12.81 0.88 3.35
N PHE A 152 -13.42 -0.27 3.63
CA PHE A 152 -13.08 -1.53 2.98
C PHE A 152 -13.71 -1.69 1.61
N GLU A 153 -15.00 -1.40 1.52
CA GLU A 153 -15.67 -1.32 0.22
C GLU A 153 -15.01 -0.25 -0.63
N THR A 154 -14.60 0.85 0.00
CA THR A 154 -13.84 1.93 -0.63
C THR A 154 -12.51 1.43 -1.19
N THR A 155 -11.74 0.65 -0.43
CA THR A 155 -10.41 0.16 -0.88
C THR A 155 -10.54 -0.86 -2.01
N ALA A 156 -11.48 -1.81 -1.90
CA ALA A 156 -11.73 -2.80 -2.94
C ALA A 156 -12.23 -2.14 -4.25
N ASN A 157 -13.17 -1.19 -4.12
CA ASN A 157 -13.69 -0.44 -5.25
C ASN A 157 -12.62 0.45 -5.89
N LEU A 158 -11.76 1.07 -5.07
CA LEU A 158 -10.64 1.87 -5.57
C LEU A 158 -9.67 1.01 -6.37
N TYR A 159 -9.29 -0.16 -5.83
CA TYR A 159 -8.45 -1.12 -6.54
C TYR A 159 -9.02 -1.47 -7.91
N GLU A 160 -10.29 -1.91 -7.95
CA GLU A 160 -10.97 -2.28 -9.19
C GLU A 160 -11.04 -1.13 -10.22
N GLN A 161 -11.30 0.10 -9.76
CA GLN A 161 -11.36 1.27 -10.64
C GLN A 161 -9.96 1.67 -11.14
N MET A 162 -8.95 1.65 -10.27
CA MET A 162 -7.58 1.96 -10.67
C MET A 162 -7.02 0.90 -11.61
N GLU A 163 -7.38 -0.37 -11.43
CA GLU A 163 -7.07 -1.44 -12.36
C GLU A 163 -7.67 -1.16 -13.75
N LYS A 164 -8.97 -0.87 -13.82
CA LYS A 164 -9.67 -0.53 -15.06
C LYS A 164 -9.07 0.68 -15.79
N ASN A 165 -8.48 1.60 -15.03
CA ASN A 165 -7.83 2.81 -15.54
C ASN A 165 -6.33 2.62 -15.84
N GLY A 166 -5.79 1.39 -15.70
CA GLY A 166 -4.37 1.11 -15.92
C GLY A 166 -3.45 1.77 -14.88
N ARG A 167 -3.94 1.97 -13.65
CA ARG A 167 -3.22 2.68 -12.56
C ARG A 167 -2.93 1.81 -11.36
N ILE A 168 -2.82 0.51 -11.55
CA ILE A 168 -2.65 -0.47 -10.47
C ILE A 168 -1.34 -0.26 -9.68
N ASN A 169 -0.27 0.17 -10.35
CA ASN A 169 1.00 0.52 -9.70
C ASN A 169 0.85 1.70 -8.73
N TYR A 170 0.01 2.69 -9.05
CA TYR A 170 -0.27 3.81 -8.15
C TYR A 170 -1.14 3.40 -6.97
N PHE A 171 -2.07 2.44 -7.14
CA PHE A 171 -2.79 1.86 -6.01
C PHE A 171 -1.83 1.31 -4.95
N TRP A 172 -0.84 0.54 -5.36
CA TRP A 172 0.10 -0.06 -4.42
C TRP A 172 1.05 0.96 -3.78
N GLN A 173 1.41 2.02 -4.48
CA GLN A 173 2.14 3.13 -3.90
C GLN A 173 1.30 3.89 -2.85
N LEU A 174 0.02 4.10 -3.13
CA LEU A 174 -0.94 4.68 -2.18
C LEU A 174 -1.10 3.76 -0.95
N ALA A 175 -1.27 2.45 -1.17
CA ALA A 175 -1.43 1.47 -0.10
C ALA A 175 -0.17 1.36 0.79
N SER A 176 1.03 1.39 0.20
CA SER A 176 2.29 1.36 0.96
C SER A 176 2.48 2.61 1.81
N ALA A 177 2.16 3.79 1.27
CA ALA A 177 2.26 5.03 2.03
C ALA A 177 1.26 5.10 3.19
N ALA A 178 0.01 4.66 2.98
CA ALA A 178 -0.97 4.55 4.06
C ALA A 178 -0.49 3.61 5.17
N LEU A 179 0.00 2.43 4.78
CA LEU A 179 0.47 1.43 5.74
C LEU A 179 1.66 1.94 6.55
N VAL A 180 2.65 2.53 5.90
CA VAL A 180 3.84 3.06 6.58
C VAL A 180 3.48 4.21 7.51
N GLU A 181 2.58 5.10 7.10
CA GLU A 181 2.10 6.19 7.95
C GLU A 181 1.34 5.65 9.18
N GLU A 182 0.47 4.65 9.02
CA GLU A 182 -0.21 3.98 10.13
C GLU A 182 0.77 3.33 11.10
N LEU A 183 1.79 2.61 10.60
CA LEU A 183 2.84 2.00 11.44
C LEU A 183 3.67 3.06 12.18
N TYR A 184 4.00 4.16 11.51
CA TYR A 184 4.73 5.28 12.10
C TYR A 184 3.95 5.89 13.27
N ILE A 185 2.67 6.18 13.07
CA ILE A 185 1.80 6.74 14.11
C ILE A 185 1.64 5.76 15.27
N ALA A 186 1.39 4.48 14.97
CA ALA A 186 1.30 3.44 16.00
C ALA A 186 2.59 3.34 16.82
N ASN A 187 3.75 3.46 16.20
CA ASN A 187 5.05 3.44 16.88
C ASN A 187 5.24 4.63 17.85
N LYS A 188 4.66 5.81 17.54
CA LYS A 188 4.76 6.98 18.43
C LYS A 188 4.07 6.79 19.78
N ASN A 189 2.99 6.00 19.83
CA ASN A 189 2.30 5.68 21.06
C ASN A 189 1.64 4.29 20.97
N ALA A 190 2.48 3.24 20.94
CA ALA A 190 2.02 1.87 20.74
C ALA A 190 1.03 1.41 21.83
N ASP A 191 1.22 1.82 23.08
CA ASP A 191 0.29 1.47 24.17
C ASP A 191 -1.12 1.96 23.90
N LYS A 192 -1.25 3.16 23.34
CA LYS A 192 -2.54 3.75 23.07
C LYS A 192 -3.16 3.19 21.79
N PHE A 193 -2.41 3.22 20.70
CA PHE A 193 -2.93 2.80 19.40
C PHE A 193 -3.24 1.31 19.32
N LEU A 194 -2.46 0.46 20.02
CA LEU A 194 -2.73 -0.99 20.08
C LEU A 194 -3.72 -1.39 21.16
N SER A 195 -4.21 -0.48 22.02
CA SER A 195 -5.12 -0.79 23.12
C SER A 195 -6.47 -1.34 22.67
N VAL A 196 -6.85 -1.09 21.40
CA VAL A 196 -8.11 -1.56 20.80
C VAL A 196 -7.94 -2.83 19.96
N PHE A 197 -6.73 -3.40 19.93
CA PHE A 197 -6.42 -4.57 19.13
C PHE A 197 -6.53 -5.84 19.98
N ASP A 198 -7.00 -6.91 19.35
CA ASP A 198 -6.79 -8.29 19.76
C ASP A 198 -5.67 -8.93 18.94
N ASP A 199 -5.34 -10.17 19.25
CA ASP A 199 -4.26 -10.90 18.58
C ASP A 199 -4.60 -11.20 17.10
N GLU A 200 -5.89 -11.36 16.75
CA GLU A 200 -6.31 -11.49 15.35
C GLU A 200 -5.99 -10.20 14.58
N ALA A 201 -6.27 -9.07 15.17
CA ALA A 201 -5.99 -7.75 14.58
C ALA A 201 -4.47 -7.53 14.40
N ALA A 202 -3.66 -7.90 15.40
CA ALA A 202 -2.21 -7.81 15.32
C ALA A 202 -1.66 -8.69 14.19
N SER A 203 -2.14 -9.94 14.09
CA SER A 203 -1.77 -10.87 13.02
C SER A 203 -2.18 -10.34 11.64
N ASN A 204 -3.37 -9.77 11.51
CA ASN A 204 -3.85 -9.21 10.24
C ASN A 204 -3.01 -8.02 9.77
N ILE A 205 -2.55 -7.15 10.68
CA ILE A 205 -1.67 -6.04 10.32
C ILE A 205 -0.34 -6.54 9.78
N THR A 206 0.32 -7.47 10.47
CA THR A 206 1.60 -7.99 10.01
C THR A 206 1.47 -8.74 8.70
N PHE A 207 0.39 -9.49 8.52
CA PHE A 207 0.13 -10.14 7.24
C PHE A 207 -0.11 -9.13 6.11
N ARG A 208 -0.81 -8.02 6.38
CA ARG A 208 -0.97 -6.93 5.41
C ARG A 208 0.37 -6.29 5.04
N VAL A 209 1.28 -6.09 6.01
CA VAL A 209 2.64 -5.62 5.75
C VAL A 209 3.35 -6.53 4.75
N ILE A 210 3.35 -7.83 5.00
CA ILE A 210 4.00 -8.83 4.14
C ILE A 210 3.40 -8.79 2.72
N LEU A 211 2.07 -8.72 2.60
CA LEU A 211 1.40 -8.70 1.30
C LEU A 211 1.71 -7.41 0.51
N VAL A 212 1.76 -6.25 1.17
CA VAL A 212 2.11 -4.98 0.51
C VAL A 212 3.58 -5.00 0.05
N ILE A 213 4.49 -5.52 0.87
CA ILE A 213 5.90 -5.67 0.50
C ILE A 213 6.05 -6.62 -0.71
N ASP A 214 5.37 -7.77 -0.71
CA ASP A 214 5.40 -8.70 -1.85
C ASP A 214 4.88 -8.04 -3.13
N ALA A 215 3.76 -7.30 -3.05
CA ALA A 215 3.22 -6.56 -4.17
C ALA A 215 4.21 -5.54 -4.75
N ILE A 216 4.80 -4.72 -3.89
CA ILE A 216 5.77 -3.68 -4.30
C ILE A 216 7.05 -4.32 -4.85
N ASN A 217 7.57 -5.39 -4.24
CA ASN A 217 8.74 -6.10 -4.75
C ASN A 217 8.50 -6.63 -6.17
N ARG A 218 7.36 -7.26 -6.43
CA ARG A 218 7.02 -7.76 -7.77
C ARG A 218 6.87 -6.65 -8.79
N LEU A 219 6.22 -5.54 -8.41
CA LEU A 219 6.12 -4.39 -9.30
C LEU A 219 7.49 -3.79 -9.62
N SER A 220 8.42 -3.79 -8.67
CA SER A 220 9.77 -3.26 -8.87
C SER A 220 10.63 -4.06 -9.86
N GLU A 221 10.27 -5.32 -10.14
CA GLU A 221 10.92 -6.13 -11.17
C GLU A 221 10.64 -5.61 -12.60
N TYR A 222 9.54 -4.87 -12.79
CA TYR A 222 9.07 -4.39 -14.09
C TYR A 222 9.07 -2.88 -14.22
N ASP A 223 8.94 -2.17 -13.09
CA ASP A 223 8.95 -0.71 -13.03
C ASP A 223 10.12 -0.25 -12.15
N PRO A 224 11.24 0.17 -12.75
CA PRO A 224 12.41 0.65 -11.99
C PRO A 224 12.10 1.82 -11.05
N ASP A 225 11.06 2.61 -11.35
CA ASP A 225 10.68 3.76 -10.52
C ASP A 225 10.06 3.34 -9.17
N ILE A 226 9.63 2.07 -9.07
CA ILE A 226 9.12 1.49 -7.81
C ILE A 226 10.26 0.92 -6.93
N LYS A 227 11.41 0.62 -7.52
CA LYS A 227 12.55 0.04 -6.78
C LYS A 227 12.93 0.81 -5.50
N PRO A 228 13.04 2.14 -5.50
CA PRO A 228 13.32 2.90 -4.28
C PRO A 228 12.27 2.70 -3.18
N ILE A 229 11.01 2.48 -3.55
CA ILE A 229 9.92 2.20 -2.60
C ILE A 229 10.08 0.79 -2.02
N ALA A 230 10.35 -0.20 -2.88
CA ALA A 230 10.63 -1.58 -2.45
C ALA A 230 11.78 -1.63 -1.44
N ASP A 231 12.89 -0.96 -1.76
CA ASP A 231 14.08 -0.91 -0.89
C ASP A 231 13.78 -0.19 0.44
N ALA A 232 12.93 0.84 0.43
CA ALA A 232 12.56 1.59 1.62
C ALA A 232 11.67 0.79 2.58
N ILE A 233 10.75 -0.04 2.08
CA ILE A 233 9.83 -0.82 2.91
C ILE A 233 10.34 -2.22 3.26
N ALA A 234 11.36 -2.74 2.57
CA ALA A 234 11.93 -4.06 2.83
C ALA A 234 12.33 -4.30 4.31
N PRO A 235 12.89 -3.33 5.07
CA PRO A 235 13.18 -3.53 6.48
C PRO A 235 11.95 -3.84 7.35
N LEU A 236 10.74 -3.58 6.87
CA LEU A 236 9.50 -3.86 7.60
C LEU A 236 9.09 -5.34 7.57
N GLU A 237 9.78 -6.20 6.80
CA GLU A 237 9.57 -7.67 6.78
C GLU A 237 9.81 -8.33 8.15
N VAL A 238 10.48 -7.66 9.07
CA VAL A 238 10.65 -8.13 10.45
C VAL A 238 9.34 -8.16 11.24
N LEU A 239 8.31 -7.45 10.77
CA LEU A 239 6.98 -7.43 11.38
C LEU A 239 6.22 -8.71 11.00
N ASN A 240 6.22 -9.68 11.92
CA ASN A 240 5.59 -10.98 11.75
C ASN A 240 4.81 -11.44 13.00
N ALA A 241 4.34 -10.47 13.79
CA ALA A 241 3.65 -10.69 15.05
C ALA A 241 2.34 -11.46 14.87
N THR A 242 2.05 -12.33 15.82
CA THR A 242 0.77 -13.06 15.93
C THR A 242 -0.03 -12.64 17.16
N THR A 243 0.56 -11.78 18.02
CA THR A 243 -0.08 -11.24 19.21
C THR A 243 0.17 -9.73 19.32
N VAL A 244 -0.69 -9.03 20.07
CA VAL A 244 -0.51 -7.59 20.33
C VAL A 244 0.81 -7.29 21.04
N ALA A 245 1.20 -8.15 21.96
CA ALA A 245 2.45 -7.99 22.71
C ALA A 245 3.69 -8.09 21.78
N GLU A 246 3.69 -9.06 20.87
CA GLU A 246 4.73 -9.23 19.86
C GLU A 246 4.73 -8.02 18.89
N LEU A 247 3.57 -7.58 18.41
CA LEU A 247 3.46 -6.45 17.53
C LEU A 247 4.05 -5.19 18.16
N LYS A 248 3.71 -4.91 19.42
CA LYS A 248 4.27 -3.78 20.16
C LYS A 248 5.80 -3.85 20.26
N LYS A 249 6.35 -5.02 20.58
CA LYS A 249 7.79 -5.22 20.64
C LYS A 249 8.45 -5.00 19.28
N GLN A 250 7.90 -5.62 18.23
CA GLN A 250 8.44 -5.51 16.87
C GLN A 250 8.34 -4.10 16.30
N LEU A 251 7.27 -3.36 16.57
CA LEU A 251 7.16 -1.93 16.18
C LEU A 251 8.28 -1.10 16.80
N ASN A 252 8.62 -1.35 18.08
CA ASN A 252 9.72 -0.66 18.73
C ASN A 252 11.08 -1.05 18.15
N GLU A 253 11.30 -2.31 17.82
CA GLU A 253 12.52 -2.82 17.19
C GLU A 253 12.67 -2.31 15.74
N ALA A 254 11.56 -2.19 15.00
CA ALA A 254 11.53 -1.70 13.62
C ALA A 254 11.49 -0.16 13.50
N LYS A 255 11.55 0.58 14.59
CA LYS A 255 11.35 2.05 14.61
C LYS A 255 12.19 2.79 13.58
N GLU A 256 13.48 2.52 13.51
CA GLU A 256 14.39 3.20 12.56
C GLU A 256 14.02 2.86 11.11
N GLY A 257 13.63 1.61 10.84
CA GLY A 257 13.14 1.18 9.52
C GLY A 257 11.83 1.85 9.14
N ILE A 258 10.90 2.00 10.08
CA ILE A 258 9.61 2.70 9.87
C ILE A 258 9.87 4.20 9.60
N ASP A 259 10.73 4.85 10.41
CA ASP A 259 11.08 6.26 10.23
C ASP A 259 11.74 6.50 8.85
N ALA A 260 12.65 5.60 8.43
CA ALA A 260 13.32 5.66 7.12
C ALA A 260 12.35 5.41 5.96
N ALA A 261 11.48 4.41 6.06
CA ALA A 261 10.47 4.12 5.06
C ALA A 261 9.51 5.30 4.87
N ARG A 262 9.02 5.89 5.97
CA ARG A 262 8.19 7.09 5.92
C ARG A 262 8.89 8.23 5.21
N ALA A 263 10.13 8.53 5.60
CA ALA A 263 10.89 9.62 4.98
C ALA A 263 11.10 9.40 3.46
N ALA A 264 11.22 8.16 2.99
CA ALA A 264 11.35 7.85 1.57
C ALA A 264 10.03 7.97 0.81
N LEU A 265 8.90 7.64 1.45
CA LEU A 265 7.59 7.62 0.79
C LEU A 265 6.92 8.98 0.69
N VAL A 266 7.22 9.91 1.61
CA VAL A 266 6.58 11.24 1.68
C VAL A 266 7.51 12.41 1.29
N LYS A 267 8.59 12.06 0.59
CA LYS A 267 9.49 13.05 -0.03
C LYS A 267 8.93 13.55 -1.33
#